data_a66a42100cc96161fcbf87cbc6e988fe
#
_entry.id   a66a42100cc96161fcbf87cbc6e988fe
#
_cell.length_a   1.000
_cell.length_b   1.000
_cell.length_c   1.000
_cell.angle_alpha   90.00
_cell.angle_beta   90.00
_cell.angle_gamma   90.00
#
_symmetry.space_group_name_H-M   'P 1'
#
loop_
_entity.id
_entity.type
_entity.pdbx_description
1 polymer ?
#
loop_
_entity_poly.entity_id
_entity_poly.type
_entity_poly.pdbx_seq_one_letter_code
_entity_poly.pdbx_strand_id
1 'polypeptide(L)'
;MDAVIGPIILGVFISMLGVFNMRGNISSIHWYHRKRVTEKDRLPFGRMVGLGTVICGVSIAVFGCLSFAAEKTRLDFFTVIGSVVVIVGLATGLALSLYAMIKYNKGIF
;
A
#
# COMPACT_ATOMS: atom_id res chain seq x y z
N MET A 1 -2.95 22.81 5.09
CA MET A 1 -3.89 22.10 4.19
C MET A 1 -3.18 21.30 3.12
N ASP A 2 -2.25 21.91 2.42
CA ASP A 2 -1.55 21.20 1.33
C ASP A 2 -0.79 19.97 1.81
N ALA A 3 -0.19 20.05 3.00
CA ALA A 3 0.53 18.93 3.58
C ALA A 3 -0.39 17.77 3.98
N VAL A 4 -1.69 18.04 4.13
CA VAL A 4 -2.70 17.03 4.48
C VAL A 4 -3.30 16.41 3.22
N ILE A 5 -3.56 17.24 2.22
CA ILE A 5 -4.22 16.79 0.97
C ILE A 5 -3.33 15.82 0.20
N GLY A 6 -2.02 16.08 0.14
CA GLY A 6 -1.08 15.22 -0.57
C GLY A 6 -1.13 13.77 -0.13
N PRO A 7 -0.94 13.47 1.16
CA PRO A 7 -1.01 12.09 1.64
C PRO A 7 -2.37 11.44 1.40
N ILE A 8 -3.48 12.17 1.54
CA ILE A 8 -4.81 11.60 1.32
C ILE A 8 -4.97 11.19 -0.15
N ILE A 9 -4.60 12.06 -1.07
CA ILE A 9 -4.71 11.78 -2.50
C ILE A 9 -3.78 10.62 -2.87
N LEU A 10 -2.56 10.64 -2.40
CA LEU A 10 -1.59 9.59 -2.67
C LEU A 10 -2.08 8.25 -2.12
N GLY A 11 -2.59 8.23 -0.88
CA GLY A 11 -3.11 7.02 -0.27
C GLY A 11 -4.28 6.44 -1.03
N VAL A 12 -5.22 7.28 -1.47
CA VAL A 12 -6.36 6.83 -2.27
C VAL A 12 -5.88 6.24 -3.60
N PHE A 13 -4.95 6.92 -4.27
CA PHE A 13 -4.43 6.46 -5.55
C PHE A 13 -3.74 5.10 -5.40
N ILE A 14 -2.89 4.96 -4.39
CA ILE A 14 -2.19 3.70 -4.13
C ILE A 14 -3.19 2.59 -3.80
N SER A 15 -4.21 2.89 -3.02
CA SER A 15 -5.25 1.92 -2.68
C SER A 15 -5.99 1.44 -3.92
N MET A 16 -6.27 2.33 -4.87
CA MET A 16 -6.91 1.95 -6.12
C MET A 16 -6.03 1.00 -6.94
N LEU A 17 -4.73 1.26 -7.01
CA LEU A 17 -3.80 0.36 -7.68
C LEU A 17 -3.80 -1.02 -7.03
N GLY A 18 -3.85 -1.04 -5.68
CA GLY A 18 -3.91 -2.30 -4.94
C GLY A 18 -5.17 -3.08 -5.27
N VAL A 19 -6.32 -2.41 -5.36
CA VAL A 19 -7.58 -3.08 -5.70
C VAL A 19 -7.51 -3.70 -7.10
N PHE A 20 -6.93 -2.99 -8.08
CA PHE A 20 -6.76 -3.55 -9.41
C PHE A 20 -5.87 -4.79 -9.38
N ASN A 21 -4.79 -4.75 -8.61
CA ASN A 21 -3.92 -5.92 -8.46
C ASN A 21 -4.67 -7.09 -7.83
N MET A 22 -5.53 -6.83 -6.83
CA MET A 22 -6.31 -7.86 -6.18
C MET A 22 -7.29 -8.54 -7.14
N ARG A 23 -7.72 -7.84 -8.18
CA ARG A 23 -8.60 -8.39 -9.20
C ARG A 23 -7.86 -9.15 -10.30
N GLY A 24 -6.56 -9.31 -10.13
CA GLY A 24 -5.73 -10.02 -11.10
C GLY A 24 -5.07 -9.14 -12.14
N ASN A 25 -5.34 -7.84 -12.12
CA ASN A 25 -4.68 -6.91 -13.04
C ASN A 25 -3.33 -6.49 -12.42
N ILE A 26 -2.27 -7.12 -12.88
CA ILE A 26 -0.92 -6.85 -12.37
C ILE A 26 -0.10 -5.98 -13.33
N SER A 27 -0.79 -5.25 -14.23
CA SER A 27 -0.10 -4.41 -15.21
C SER A 27 0.68 -3.26 -14.54
N SER A 28 0.29 -2.85 -13.34
CA SER A 28 1.00 -1.81 -12.59
C SER A 28 2.22 -2.32 -11.85
N ILE A 29 2.41 -3.63 -11.78
CA ILE A 29 3.56 -4.24 -11.13
C ILE A 29 4.74 -4.18 -12.09
N HIS A 30 5.94 -4.04 -11.54
CA HIS A 30 7.15 -3.93 -12.35
C HIS A 30 7.21 -5.05 -13.40
N TRP A 31 7.49 -4.69 -14.64
CA TRP A 31 7.45 -5.62 -15.78
C TRP A 31 8.24 -6.91 -15.53
N TYR A 32 9.41 -6.80 -14.98
CA TYR A 32 10.28 -7.95 -14.74
C TYR A 32 9.62 -8.95 -13.80
N HIS A 33 9.07 -8.47 -12.70
CA HIS A 33 8.41 -9.33 -11.72
C HIS A 33 7.13 -9.91 -12.28
N ARG A 34 6.34 -9.08 -12.98
CA ARG A 34 5.09 -9.52 -13.59
C ARG A 34 5.30 -10.67 -14.57
N LYS A 35 6.38 -10.61 -15.37
CA LYS A 35 6.68 -11.59 -16.40
C LYS A 35 7.01 -12.96 -15.81
N ARG A 36 7.55 -13.01 -14.60
CA ARG A 36 7.96 -14.26 -13.96
C ARG A 36 6.79 -15.00 -13.31
N VAL A 37 5.64 -14.37 -13.17
CA VAL A 37 4.46 -14.99 -12.58
C VAL A 37 3.67 -15.71 -13.65
N THR A 38 3.41 -17.00 -13.44
CA THR A 38 2.62 -17.79 -14.39
C THR A 38 1.17 -17.35 -14.37
N GLU A 39 0.43 -17.63 -15.43
CA GLU A 39 -1.01 -17.29 -15.48
C GLU A 39 -1.78 -17.93 -14.33
N LYS A 40 -1.42 -19.15 -13.95
CA LYS A 40 -2.05 -19.86 -12.85
C LYS A 40 -1.89 -19.09 -11.54
N ASP A 41 -0.74 -18.47 -11.32
CA ASP A 41 -0.42 -17.77 -10.08
C ASP A 41 -0.77 -16.28 -10.12
N ARG A 42 -1.23 -15.77 -11.28
CA ARG A 42 -1.49 -14.34 -11.46
C ARG A 42 -2.49 -13.81 -10.43
N LEU A 43 -3.60 -14.50 -10.25
CA LEU A 43 -4.63 -14.03 -9.32
C LEU A 43 -4.18 -14.09 -7.86
N PRO A 44 -3.62 -15.23 -7.36
CA PRO A 44 -3.11 -15.26 -5.99
C PRO A 44 -1.99 -14.23 -5.75
N PHE A 45 -1.08 -14.10 -6.72
CA PHE A 45 0.00 -13.12 -6.63
C PHE A 45 -0.55 -11.71 -6.55
N GLY A 46 -1.46 -11.38 -7.46
CA GLY A 46 -2.09 -10.06 -7.51
C GLY A 46 -2.88 -9.74 -6.25
N ARG A 47 -3.59 -10.74 -5.70
CA ARG A 47 -4.33 -10.55 -4.44
C ARG A 47 -3.40 -10.20 -3.30
N MET A 48 -2.28 -10.91 -3.17
CA MET A 48 -1.36 -10.70 -2.07
C MET A 48 -0.62 -9.36 -2.20
N VAL A 49 -0.09 -9.07 -3.38
CA VAL A 49 0.58 -7.79 -3.64
C VAL A 49 -0.43 -6.65 -3.53
N GLY A 50 -1.64 -6.85 -4.07
CA GLY A 50 -2.69 -5.84 -4.01
C GLY A 50 -3.12 -5.54 -2.58
N LEU A 51 -3.27 -6.57 -1.76
CA LEU A 51 -3.61 -6.39 -0.34
C LEU A 51 -2.53 -5.57 0.35
N GLY A 52 -1.25 -5.91 0.13
CA GLY A 52 -0.15 -5.13 0.69
C GLY A 52 -0.18 -3.68 0.21
N THR A 53 -0.48 -3.45 -1.05
CA THR A 53 -0.57 -2.11 -1.63
C THR A 53 -1.75 -1.33 -1.02
N VAL A 54 -2.91 -1.98 -0.84
CA VAL A 54 -4.07 -1.34 -0.20
C VAL A 54 -3.74 -0.97 1.24
N ILE A 55 -3.08 -1.86 1.98
CA ILE A 55 -2.68 -1.57 3.36
C ILE A 55 -1.77 -0.34 3.40
N CYS A 56 -0.79 -0.26 2.50
CA CYS A 56 0.08 0.91 2.41
C CYS A 56 -0.71 2.17 2.08
N GLY A 57 -1.60 2.10 1.09
CA GLY A 57 -2.38 3.25 0.66
C GLY A 57 -3.31 3.76 1.73
N VAL A 58 -4.03 2.84 2.39
CA VAL A 58 -4.94 3.20 3.48
C VAL A 58 -4.16 3.81 4.65
N SER A 59 -2.99 3.24 4.97
CA SER A 59 -2.16 3.79 6.05
C SER A 59 -1.73 5.22 5.76
N ILE A 60 -1.35 5.52 4.52
CA ILE A 60 -0.97 6.88 4.12
C ILE A 60 -2.17 7.82 4.19
N ALA A 61 -3.35 7.37 3.74
CA ALA A 61 -4.56 8.18 3.79
C ALA A 61 -4.97 8.47 5.24
N VAL A 62 -4.89 7.47 6.12
CA VAL A 62 -5.19 7.63 7.54
C VAL A 62 -4.20 8.62 8.17
N PHE A 63 -2.93 8.55 7.81
CA PHE A 63 -1.95 9.51 8.27
C PHE A 63 -2.36 10.94 7.89
N GLY A 64 -2.83 11.13 6.64
CA GLY A 64 -3.31 12.43 6.20
C GLY A 64 -4.48 12.92 7.03
N CYS A 65 -5.44 12.04 7.31
CA CYS A 65 -6.62 12.39 8.13
C CYS A 65 -6.21 12.75 9.56
N LEU A 66 -5.30 11.97 10.16
CA LEU A 66 -4.83 12.25 11.51
C LEU A 66 -3.99 13.54 11.58
N SER A 67 -3.23 13.82 10.52
CA SER A 67 -2.50 15.09 10.42
C SER A 67 -3.46 16.28 10.37
N PHE A 68 -4.57 16.13 9.66
CA PHE A 68 -5.61 17.15 9.63
C PHE A 68 -6.19 17.37 11.03
N ALA A 69 -6.47 16.27 11.76
CA ALA A 69 -6.98 16.37 13.13
C ALA A 69 -5.97 17.07 14.04
N ALA A 70 -4.68 16.75 13.90
CA ALA A 70 -3.62 17.40 14.70
C ALA A 70 -3.58 18.89 14.40
N GLU A 71 -3.71 19.28 13.14
CA GLU A 71 -3.68 20.67 12.73
C GLU A 71 -4.88 21.46 13.29
N LYS A 72 -6.06 20.85 13.29
CA LYS A 72 -7.28 21.49 13.77
C LYS A 72 -7.34 21.57 15.29
N THR A 73 -6.92 20.51 15.97
CA THR A 73 -6.99 20.45 17.45
C THR A 73 -5.73 20.92 18.13
N ARG A 74 -4.62 21.03 17.37
CA ARG A 74 -3.28 21.37 17.88
C ARG A 74 -2.79 20.37 18.93
N LEU A 75 -3.26 19.13 18.82
CA LEU A 75 -2.82 18.03 19.71
C LEU A 75 -1.85 17.14 18.92
N ASP A 76 -0.61 17.11 19.43
CA ASP A 76 0.46 16.39 18.74
C ASP A 76 0.28 14.88 18.73
N PHE A 77 -0.52 14.34 19.66
CA PHE A 77 -0.68 12.89 19.73
C PHE A 77 -1.30 12.32 18.47
N PHE A 78 -2.13 13.09 17.72
CA PHE A 78 -2.66 12.63 16.45
C PHE A 78 -1.55 12.40 15.43
N THR A 79 -0.53 13.25 15.40
CA THR A 79 0.62 13.07 14.53
C THR A 79 1.42 11.83 14.91
N VAL A 80 1.60 11.60 16.21
CA VAL A 80 2.31 10.42 16.70
C VAL A 80 1.58 9.14 16.31
N ILE A 81 0.26 9.09 16.53
CA ILE A 81 -0.56 7.94 16.13
C ILE A 81 -0.48 7.71 14.63
N GLY A 82 -0.61 8.78 13.84
CA GLY A 82 -0.52 8.68 12.39
C GLY A 82 0.82 8.14 11.91
N SER A 83 1.91 8.58 12.55
CA SER A 83 3.24 8.10 12.21
C SER A 83 3.38 6.61 12.50
N VAL A 84 2.86 6.14 13.64
CA VAL A 84 2.87 4.72 13.99
C VAL A 84 2.05 3.92 12.98
N VAL A 85 0.87 4.42 12.60
CA VAL A 85 0.01 3.75 11.61
C VAL A 85 0.75 3.60 10.28
N VAL A 86 1.42 4.65 9.82
CA VAL A 86 2.15 4.59 8.55
C VAL A 86 3.30 3.58 8.63
N ILE A 87 4.07 3.63 9.70
CA ILE A 87 5.22 2.72 9.85
C ILE A 87 4.76 1.27 9.87
N VAL A 88 3.76 0.95 10.69
CA VAL A 88 3.24 -0.42 10.80
C VAL A 88 2.57 -0.84 9.50
N GLY A 89 1.78 0.04 8.88
CA GLY A 89 1.09 -0.27 7.64
C GLY A 89 2.05 -0.51 6.49
N LEU A 90 3.05 0.35 6.33
CA LEU A 90 4.04 0.17 5.27
C LEU A 90 4.86 -1.09 5.49
N ALA A 91 5.26 -1.38 6.73
CA ALA A 91 6.01 -2.59 7.03
C ALA A 91 5.19 -3.83 6.72
N THR A 92 3.91 -3.86 7.12
CA THR A 92 3.01 -4.98 6.84
C THR A 92 2.77 -5.14 5.34
N GLY A 93 2.48 -4.04 4.66
CA GLY A 93 2.23 -4.07 3.21
C GLY A 93 3.43 -4.54 2.43
N LEU A 94 4.61 -4.05 2.77
CA LEU A 94 5.85 -4.48 2.11
C LEU A 94 6.13 -5.95 2.40
N ALA A 95 5.90 -6.40 3.63
CA ALA A 95 6.12 -7.81 3.98
C ALA A 95 5.22 -8.72 3.16
N LEU A 96 3.94 -8.36 2.97
CA LEU A 96 3.03 -9.14 2.14
C LEU A 96 3.48 -9.15 0.68
N SER A 97 3.92 -8.02 0.16
CA SER A 97 4.39 -7.93 -1.23
C SER A 97 5.65 -8.76 -1.44
N LEU A 98 6.59 -8.68 -0.52
CA LEU A 98 7.82 -9.48 -0.61
C LEU A 98 7.52 -10.97 -0.51
N TYR A 99 6.61 -11.35 0.38
CA TYR A 99 6.19 -12.75 0.50
C TYR A 99 5.59 -13.26 -0.81
N ALA A 100 4.74 -12.44 -1.44
CA ALA A 100 4.14 -12.80 -2.72
C ALA A 100 5.20 -12.98 -3.80
N MET A 101 6.19 -12.10 -3.83
CA MET A 101 7.27 -12.20 -4.81
C MET A 101 8.08 -13.48 -4.60
N ILE A 102 8.37 -13.83 -3.36
CA ILE A 102 9.12 -15.07 -3.05
C ILE A 102 8.29 -16.28 -3.44
N LYS A 103 7.00 -16.29 -3.11
CA LYS A 103 6.14 -17.45 -3.32
C LYS A 103 5.76 -17.64 -4.79
N TYR A 104 5.40 -16.59 -5.49
CA TYR A 104 4.81 -16.68 -6.83
C TYR A 104 5.73 -16.21 -7.94
N ASN A 105 6.67 -15.35 -7.64
CA ASN A 105 7.61 -14.79 -8.62
C ASN A 105 9.00 -15.47 -8.54
N LYS A 106 9.14 -16.45 -7.66
CA LYS A 106 10.37 -17.22 -7.45
C LYS A 106 11.54 -16.35 -7.02
N GLY A 107 11.25 -15.30 -6.25
CA GLY A 107 12.27 -14.43 -5.71
C GLY A 107 11.92 -12.97 -5.94
N ILE A 108 12.75 -12.10 -5.37
CA ILE A 108 12.54 -10.65 -5.44
C ILE A 108 12.98 -10.11 -6.82
N PHE A 109 13.87 -10.82 -7.49
CA PHE A 109 14.43 -10.41 -8.78
C PHE A 109 13.86 -11.15 -9.95
#